data_9b654fc36e82efb9a17bd149bb6d3a8a
#
_entry.id   9b654fc36e82efb9a17bd149bb6d3a8a
#
_cell.length_a   1.000
_cell.length_b   1.000
_cell.length_c   1.000
_cell.angle_alpha   90.00
_cell.angle_beta   90.00
_cell.angle_gamma   90.00
#
_symmetry.space_group_name_H-M   'P 1'
#
loop_
_entity.id
_entity.type
_entity.pdbx_description
1 polymer ?
#
loop_
_entity_poly.entity_id
_entity_poly.type
_entity_poly.pdbx_seq_one_letter_code
_entity_poly.pdbx_strand_id
1 'polypeptide(L)' 'NRFQVSPEDQNYIMQFHINGLIAIINEWLRNDCCDSIEHIISVMQRCIKTLAKD' A
#
# COMPACT_ATOMS: atom_id res chain seq x y z
N ASN A 1 12.16 -15.97 -13.26
CA ASN A 1 11.00 -15.16 -13.05
C ASN A 1 11.34 -13.92 -12.24
N ARG A 2 10.97 -12.78 -12.78
CA ARG A 2 11.41 -11.51 -12.22
C ARG A 2 10.80 -11.19 -10.87
N PHE A 3 9.79 -11.92 -10.46
CA PHE A 3 9.16 -11.63 -9.18
C PHE A 3 9.54 -12.59 -8.10
N GLN A 4 10.53 -13.39 -8.36
CA GLN A 4 11.02 -14.22 -7.31
C GLN A 4 11.78 -13.38 -6.31
N VAL A 5 11.26 -13.38 -5.10
CA VAL A 5 11.83 -12.60 -4.02
C VAL A 5 12.37 -13.58 -3.00
N SER A 6 13.60 -13.39 -2.61
CA SER A 6 14.19 -14.25 -1.61
C SER A 6 13.45 -14.06 -0.28
N PRO A 7 13.46 -15.09 0.58
CA PRO A 7 12.80 -14.95 1.88
C PRO A 7 13.30 -13.76 2.69
N GLU A 8 14.58 -13.42 2.56
CA GLU A 8 15.12 -12.27 3.27
C GLU A 8 14.48 -10.98 2.79
N ASP A 9 14.27 -10.86 1.49
CA ASP A 9 13.72 -9.65 0.92
C ASP A 9 12.23 -9.53 1.18
N GLN A 10 11.54 -10.65 1.40
CA GLN A 10 10.10 -10.60 1.63
C GLN A 10 9.75 -9.75 2.84
N ASN A 11 10.56 -9.78 3.88
CA ASN A 11 10.27 -8.98 5.06
C ASN A 11 10.37 -7.49 4.75
N TYR A 12 11.34 -7.09 3.95
CA TYR A 12 11.47 -5.69 3.56
C TYR A 12 10.28 -5.26 2.71
N ILE A 13 9.89 -6.09 1.77
CA ILE A 13 8.77 -5.76 0.89
C ILE A 13 7.48 -5.67 1.69
N MET A 14 7.28 -6.58 2.63
CA MET A 14 6.11 -6.55 3.48
C MET A 14 6.06 -5.27 4.31
N GLN A 15 7.20 -4.85 4.85
CA GLN A 15 7.25 -3.60 5.60
C GLN A 15 6.89 -2.42 4.73
N PHE A 16 7.36 -2.42 3.49
CA PHE A 16 7.01 -1.35 2.56
C PHE A 16 5.51 -1.29 2.34
N HIS A 17 4.87 -2.43 2.10
CA HIS A 17 3.42 -2.48 1.89
C HIS A 17 2.66 -1.99 3.11
N ILE A 18 3.00 -2.52 4.27
CA ILE A 18 2.28 -2.20 5.51
C ILE A 18 2.42 -0.72 5.83
N ASN A 19 3.64 -0.21 5.80
CA ASN A 19 3.86 1.19 6.15
C ASN A 19 3.28 2.12 5.10
N GLY A 20 3.25 1.70 3.84
CA GLY A 20 2.61 2.48 2.80
C GLY A 20 1.11 2.61 3.02
N LEU A 21 0.46 1.51 3.39
CA LEU A 21 -0.97 1.54 3.67
C LEU A 21 -1.28 2.38 4.89
N ILE A 22 -0.47 2.24 5.93
CA ILE A 22 -0.64 3.05 7.14
C ILE A 22 -0.47 4.52 6.81
N ALA A 23 0.48 4.87 5.96
CA ALA A 23 0.69 6.25 5.57
C ALA A 23 -0.54 6.83 4.87
N ILE A 24 -1.19 6.04 4.03
CA ILE A 24 -2.41 6.48 3.35
C ILE A 24 -3.50 6.77 4.37
N ILE A 25 -3.68 5.89 5.33
CA ILE A 25 -4.69 6.07 6.36
C ILE A 25 -4.38 7.32 7.20
N ASN A 26 -3.13 7.50 7.55
CA ASN A 26 -2.73 8.68 8.33
C ASN A 26 -3.01 9.96 7.57
N GLU A 27 -2.75 9.98 6.28
CA GLU A 27 -3.03 11.18 5.49
C GLU A 27 -4.54 11.45 5.43
N TRP A 28 -5.33 10.39 5.32
CA TRP A 28 -6.78 10.51 5.31
C TRP A 28 -7.27 11.13 6.62
N LEU A 29 -6.73 10.65 7.74
CA LEU A 29 -7.10 11.18 9.05
C LEU A 29 -6.67 12.63 9.21
N ARG A 30 -5.49 12.98 8.72
CA ARG A 30 -5.02 14.36 8.78
C ARG A 30 -5.90 15.31 8.01
N ASN A 31 -6.57 14.82 6.99
CA ASN A 31 -7.49 15.61 6.19
C ASN A 31 -8.92 15.52 6.70
N ASP A 32 -9.09 15.14 7.97
CA ASP A 32 -10.39 15.04 8.62
C ASP A 32 -11.33 14.08 7.91
N CYS A 33 -10.77 13.04 7.31
CA CYS A 33 -11.55 12.01 6.60
C CYS A 33 -12.45 12.62 5.54
N CYS A 34 -11.93 13.57 4.78
CA CYS A 34 -12.71 14.25 3.74
C CYS A 34 -13.19 13.29 2.67
N ASP A 35 -12.36 12.31 2.31
CA ASP A 35 -12.74 11.34 1.31
C ASP A 35 -13.50 10.20 1.96
N SER A 36 -14.33 9.54 1.16
CA SER A 36 -15.04 8.36 1.67
C SER A 36 -14.06 7.22 1.88
N ILE A 37 -14.43 6.30 2.78
CA ILE A 37 -13.60 5.13 3.02
C ILE A 37 -13.49 4.28 1.76
N GLU A 38 -14.55 4.23 0.96
CA GLU A 38 -14.49 3.49 -0.30
C GLU A 38 -13.45 4.07 -1.24
N HIS A 39 -13.36 5.40 -1.27
CA HIS A 39 -12.36 6.04 -2.11
C HIS A 39 -10.94 5.68 -1.64
N ILE A 40 -10.73 5.72 -0.32
CA ILE A 40 -9.42 5.41 0.24
C ILE A 40 -9.05 3.96 -0.06
N ILE A 41 -10.02 3.05 0.07
CA ILE A 41 -9.77 1.66 -0.24
C ILE A 41 -9.37 1.49 -1.71
N SER A 42 -10.03 2.21 -2.60
CA SER A 42 -9.70 2.11 -4.02
C SER A 42 -8.30 2.65 -4.31
N VAL A 43 -7.88 3.70 -3.60
CA VAL A 43 -6.52 4.21 -3.74
C VAL A 43 -5.51 3.18 -3.28
N MET A 44 -5.78 2.54 -2.14
CA MET A 44 -4.89 1.50 -1.63
C MET A 44 -4.78 0.35 -2.62
N GLN A 45 -5.90 -0.05 -3.21
CA GLN A 45 -5.90 -1.13 -4.19
C GLN A 45 -5.08 -0.77 -5.42
N ARG A 46 -5.17 0.48 -5.85
CA ARG A 46 -4.37 0.93 -6.99
C ARG A 46 -2.88 0.89 -6.68
N CYS A 47 -2.52 1.28 -5.47
CA CYS A 47 -1.11 1.23 -5.06
C CYS A 47 -0.60 -0.20 -5.08
N ILE A 48 -1.39 -1.13 -4.56
CA ILE A 48 -1.02 -2.54 -4.55
C ILE A 48 -0.89 -3.07 -5.96
N LYS A 49 -1.84 -2.74 -6.83
CA LYS A 49 -1.79 -3.17 -8.21
C LYS A 49 -0.55 -2.66 -8.92
N THR A 50 -0.23 -1.40 -8.69
CA THR A 50 0.94 -0.82 -9.33
C THR A 50 2.21 -1.55 -8.93
N LEU A 51 2.32 -1.92 -7.66
CA LEU A 51 3.48 -2.64 -7.18
C LEU A 51 3.53 -4.06 -7.72
N ALA A 52 2.38 -4.68 -7.90
CA ALA A 52 2.31 -6.05 -8.38
C ALA A 52 2.42 -6.14 -9.90
N LYS A 53 2.36 -5.03 -10.58
CA LYS A 53 2.37 -5.03 -12.02
C LYS A 53 3.75 -5.32 -12.58
N ASP A 54 3.79 -6.10 -13.62
CA ASP A 54 5.04 -6.44 -14.29
C ASP A 54 5.67 -5.28 -15.02
#